data_990cfdbd873690712c696bd3afc50f6e
#
_entry.id   990cfdbd873690712c696bd3afc50f6e
#
_cell.length_a   1.000
_cell.length_b   1.000
_cell.length_c   1.000
_cell.angle_alpha   90.00
_cell.angle_beta   90.00
_cell.angle_gamma   90.00
#
_symmetry.space_group_name_H-M   'P 1'
#
loop_
_entity.id
_entity.type
_entity.pdbx_description
1 polymer ?
#
loop_
_entity_poly.entity_id
_entity_poly.type
_entity_poly.pdbx_seq_one_letter_code
_entity_poly.pdbx_strand_id
1 'polypeptide(L)'
;MVPQTRYARSGKVHIAYQVTGEGPLDLVFVPGWVSHVELSWEEPTYASFLRRLASFSRLITFDKRGTGLSDRVPDDQLPTLEERMDDLRAVMDAVDSQRAAVFGVSEGGNLSMLFAATYPARTVALVTAGSFAKRV
;
A
#
# COMPACT_ATOMS: atom_id res chain seq x y z
N MET A 1 -7.03 -18.60 -4.09
CA MET A 1 -8.16 -17.68 -4.29
C MET A 1 -7.65 -16.24 -4.27
N VAL A 2 -8.05 -15.46 -5.26
CA VAL A 2 -7.70 -14.03 -5.33
C VAL A 2 -8.68 -13.25 -4.45
N PRO A 3 -8.18 -12.39 -3.54
CA PRO A 3 -9.06 -11.56 -2.72
C PRO A 3 -9.91 -10.62 -3.57
N GLN A 4 -11.02 -10.19 -3.00
CA GLN A 4 -11.90 -9.22 -3.66
C GLN A 4 -11.24 -7.83 -3.68
N THR A 5 -11.26 -7.20 -4.85
CA THR A 5 -10.81 -5.80 -4.99
C THR A 5 -11.93 -4.86 -4.56
N ARG A 6 -11.56 -3.90 -3.72
CA ARG A 6 -12.44 -2.83 -3.25
C ARG A 6 -11.78 -1.49 -3.51
N TYR A 7 -12.51 -0.41 -3.31
CA TYR A 7 -12.01 0.93 -3.61
C TYR A 7 -12.20 1.85 -2.41
N ALA A 8 -11.11 2.54 -2.05
CA ALA A 8 -11.13 3.61 -1.06
C ALA A 8 -11.15 4.94 -1.81
N ARG A 9 -11.95 5.87 -1.32
CA ARG A 9 -12.00 7.21 -1.91
C ARG A 9 -10.97 8.10 -1.26
N SER A 10 -10.10 8.68 -2.07
CA SER A 10 -9.09 9.65 -1.64
C SER A 10 -9.29 10.94 -2.45
N GLY A 11 -9.95 11.92 -1.85
CA GLY A 11 -10.36 13.12 -2.59
C GLY A 11 -11.28 12.75 -3.75
N LYS A 12 -10.82 13.00 -4.97
CA LYS A 12 -11.58 12.71 -6.19
C LYS A 12 -11.21 11.39 -6.85
N VAL A 13 -10.22 10.67 -6.31
CA VAL A 13 -9.76 9.43 -6.91
C VAL A 13 -10.17 8.23 -6.07
N HIS A 14 -10.28 7.08 -6.74
CA HIS A 14 -10.55 5.80 -6.11
C HIS A 14 -9.28 4.97 -6.13
N ILE A 15 -8.90 4.45 -4.96
CA ILE A 15 -7.70 3.65 -4.77
C ILE A 15 -8.12 2.19 -4.60
N ALA A 16 -7.68 1.34 -5.51
CA ALA A 16 -7.96 -0.08 -5.47
C ALA A 16 -7.14 -0.74 -4.36
N TYR A 17 -7.79 -1.56 -3.55
CA TYR A 17 -7.11 -2.30 -2.48
C TYR A 17 -7.72 -3.68 -2.27
N GLN A 18 -6.97 -4.54 -1.61
CA GLN A 18 -7.42 -5.87 -1.20
C GLN A 18 -7.01 -6.13 0.25
N VAL A 19 -7.80 -6.94 0.94
CA VAL A 19 -7.50 -7.39 2.30
C VAL A 19 -7.43 -8.91 2.28
N THR A 20 -6.36 -9.47 2.84
CA THR A 20 -6.13 -10.92 2.89
C THR A 20 -5.59 -11.28 4.27
N GLY A 21 -6.07 -12.39 4.79
CA GLY A 21 -5.64 -12.86 6.10
C GLY A 21 -6.40 -12.25 7.24
N GLU A 22 -6.17 -12.82 8.41
CA GLU A 22 -6.80 -12.40 9.66
C GLU A 22 -5.67 -12.28 10.68
N GLY A 23 -5.67 -11.35 11.42
CA GLY A 23 -4.67 -11.26 12.45
C GLY A 23 -4.90 -10.02 13.27
N PRO A 24 -4.32 -9.98 14.46
CA PRO A 24 -4.38 -8.77 15.24
C PRO A 24 -3.52 -7.66 14.65
N LEU A 25 -2.50 -8.02 13.86
CA LEU A 25 -1.61 -7.05 13.22
C LEU A 25 -2.14 -6.69 11.83
N ASP A 26 -2.35 -5.40 11.60
CA ASP A 26 -2.56 -4.86 10.28
C ASP A 26 -1.22 -4.60 9.62
N LEU A 27 -1.04 -5.09 8.41
CA LEU A 27 0.18 -4.90 7.64
C LEU A 27 -0.19 -4.29 6.29
N VAL A 28 0.23 -3.06 6.04
CA VAL A 28 0.03 -2.41 4.74
C VAL A 28 1.29 -2.58 3.92
N PHE A 29 1.14 -3.20 2.76
CA PHE A 29 2.22 -3.37 1.80
C PHE A 29 2.17 -2.22 0.78
N VAL A 30 3.20 -1.38 0.78
CA VAL A 30 3.29 -0.22 -0.09
C VAL A 30 4.13 -0.59 -1.31
N PRO A 31 3.51 -0.62 -2.51
CA PRO A 31 4.20 -1.09 -3.71
C PRO A 31 5.26 -0.10 -4.19
N GLY A 32 6.14 -0.61 -5.05
CA GLY A 32 7.14 0.21 -5.73
C GLY A 32 6.55 1.02 -6.89
N TRP A 33 7.25 1.04 -8.00
CA TRP A 33 6.90 1.89 -9.15
C TRP A 33 5.55 1.53 -9.76
N VAL A 34 5.33 0.27 -10.06
CA VAL A 34 4.05 -0.21 -10.62
C VAL A 34 3.56 -1.40 -9.83
N SER A 35 2.24 -1.54 -9.80
CA SER A 35 1.58 -2.67 -9.15
C SER A 35 0.25 -2.96 -9.83
N HIS A 36 -0.31 -4.12 -9.53
CA HIS A 36 -1.66 -4.48 -9.90
C HIS A 36 -2.16 -5.51 -8.90
N VAL A 37 -3.09 -5.09 -8.04
CA VAL A 37 -3.52 -5.91 -6.90
C VAL A 37 -4.09 -7.28 -7.29
N GLU A 38 -4.68 -7.41 -8.47
CA GLU A 38 -5.22 -8.69 -8.94
C GLU A 38 -4.17 -9.53 -9.68
N LEU A 39 -3.47 -8.93 -10.63
CA LEU A 39 -2.47 -9.64 -11.44
C LEU A 39 -1.29 -10.16 -10.60
N SER A 40 -1.00 -9.52 -9.48
CA SER A 40 0.05 -9.99 -8.58
C SER A 40 -0.17 -11.43 -8.12
N TRP A 41 -1.42 -11.87 -8.02
CA TRP A 41 -1.74 -13.25 -7.61
C TRP A 41 -1.49 -14.29 -8.69
N GLU A 42 -1.33 -13.86 -9.95
CA GLU A 42 -1.09 -14.76 -11.08
C GLU A 42 0.38 -15.18 -11.17
N GLU A 43 1.29 -14.41 -10.57
CA GLU A 43 2.70 -14.80 -10.53
C GLU A 43 2.94 -15.63 -9.27
N PRO A 44 3.33 -16.93 -9.42
CA PRO A 44 3.36 -17.87 -8.29
C PRO A 44 4.28 -17.45 -7.14
N THR A 45 5.44 -16.90 -7.44
CA THR A 45 6.41 -16.48 -6.41
C THR A 45 5.87 -15.29 -5.63
N TYR A 46 5.30 -14.32 -6.34
CA TYR A 46 4.71 -13.14 -5.69
C TYR A 46 3.49 -13.52 -4.86
N ALA A 47 2.62 -14.38 -5.40
CA ALA A 47 1.44 -14.86 -4.66
C ALA A 47 1.86 -15.62 -3.38
N SER A 48 2.93 -16.40 -3.45
CA SER A 48 3.48 -17.10 -2.29
C SER A 48 3.96 -16.11 -1.22
N PHE A 49 4.64 -15.05 -1.65
CA PHE A 49 5.08 -13.97 -0.76
C PHE A 49 3.89 -13.31 -0.06
N LEU A 50 2.86 -12.94 -0.82
CA LEU A 50 1.66 -12.33 -0.24
C LEU A 50 0.96 -13.27 0.74
N ARG A 51 0.81 -14.54 0.39
CA ARG A 51 0.22 -15.53 1.30
C ARG A 51 1.02 -15.68 2.58
N ARG A 52 2.34 -15.60 2.49
CA ARG A 52 3.19 -15.68 3.68
C ARG A 52 2.97 -14.48 4.60
N LEU A 53 2.88 -13.29 4.05
CA LEU A 53 2.57 -12.09 4.84
C LEU A 53 1.17 -12.19 5.45
N ALA A 54 0.20 -12.69 4.70
CA ALA A 54 -1.17 -12.85 5.18
C ALA A 54 -1.31 -13.95 6.24
N SER A 55 -0.33 -14.85 6.37
CA SER A 55 -0.39 -15.93 7.34
C SER A 55 -0.24 -15.45 8.79
N PHE A 56 0.30 -14.25 9.02
CA PHE A 56 0.49 -13.71 10.36
C PHE A 56 -0.09 -12.30 10.52
N SER A 57 -0.80 -11.80 9.53
CA SER A 57 -1.31 -10.43 9.56
C SER A 57 -2.63 -10.33 8.80
N ARG A 58 -3.34 -9.23 9.02
CA ARG A 58 -4.36 -8.77 8.09
C ARG A 58 -3.63 -7.92 7.06
N LEU A 59 -3.33 -8.54 5.92
CA LEU A 59 -2.53 -7.92 4.86
C LEU A 59 -3.42 -7.02 4.00
N ILE A 60 -3.00 -5.77 3.87
CA ILE A 60 -3.68 -4.76 3.06
C ILE A 60 -2.74 -4.38 1.92
N THR A 61 -3.17 -4.65 0.69
CA THR A 61 -2.43 -4.28 -0.52
C THR A 61 -3.23 -3.25 -1.31
N PHE A 62 -2.56 -2.38 -2.02
CA PHE A 62 -3.25 -1.37 -2.83
C PHE A 62 -2.40 -0.97 -4.03
N ASP A 63 -3.05 -0.39 -5.03
CA ASP A 63 -2.39 0.23 -6.17
C ASP A 63 -2.31 1.73 -5.96
N LYS A 64 -1.14 2.31 -6.18
CA LYS A 64 -0.99 3.77 -6.13
C LYS A 64 -1.89 4.41 -7.19
N ARG A 65 -2.34 5.65 -6.94
CA ARG A 65 -3.06 6.39 -7.98
C ARG A 65 -2.25 6.41 -9.27
N GLY A 66 -2.91 6.23 -10.38
CA GLY A 66 -2.28 6.17 -11.70
C GLY A 66 -1.71 4.80 -12.07
N THR A 67 -1.82 3.79 -11.20
CA THR A 67 -1.33 2.43 -11.47
C THR A 67 -2.41 1.39 -11.24
N GLY A 68 -2.22 0.22 -11.83
CA GLY A 68 -3.09 -0.93 -11.61
C GLY A 68 -4.56 -0.63 -11.82
N LEU A 69 -5.36 -0.95 -10.84
CA LEU A 69 -6.82 -0.73 -10.87
C LEU A 69 -7.26 0.59 -10.24
N SER A 70 -6.33 1.37 -9.68
CA SER A 70 -6.65 2.69 -9.15
C SER A 70 -6.91 3.69 -10.27
N ASP A 71 -7.62 4.78 -9.94
CA ASP A 71 -7.92 5.83 -10.92
C ASP A 71 -6.65 6.40 -11.54
N ARG A 72 -6.75 6.78 -12.81
CA ARG A 72 -5.66 7.41 -13.54
C ARG A 72 -5.47 8.86 -13.11
N VAL A 73 -4.28 9.37 -13.35
CA VAL A 73 -3.95 10.77 -13.11
C VAL A 73 -3.60 11.43 -14.44
N PRO A 74 -3.81 12.75 -14.58
CA PRO A 74 -3.38 13.45 -15.78
C PRO A 74 -1.87 13.34 -16.00
N ASP A 75 -1.45 13.20 -17.26
CA ASP A 75 -0.03 13.02 -17.61
C ASP A 75 0.86 14.20 -17.20
N ASP A 76 0.26 15.38 -17.11
CA ASP A 76 0.94 16.61 -16.73
C ASP A 76 0.91 16.91 -15.24
N GLN A 77 0.30 16.02 -14.43
CA GLN A 77 0.15 16.21 -12.99
C GLN A 77 0.68 15.00 -12.23
N LEU A 78 1.94 15.07 -11.83
CA LEU A 78 2.50 14.03 -10.97
C LEU A 78 1.93 14.18 -9.56
N PRO A 79 1.53 13.07 -8.92
CA PRO A 79 1.05 13.11 -7.54
C PRO A 79 2.12 13.65 -6.60
N THR A 80 1.71 14.52 -5.67
CA THR A 80 2.58 14.99 -4.62
C THR A 80 2.78 13.89 -3.57
N LEU A 81 3.79 14.05 -2.72
CA LEU A 81 4.01 13.14 -1.60
C LEU A 81 2.83 13.19 -0.62
N GLU A 82 2.26 14.36 -0.41
CA GLU A 82 1.08 14.55 0.43
C GLU A 82 -0.11 13.76 -0.11
N GLU A 83 -0.38 13.85 -1.42
CA GLU A 83 -1.45 13.07 -2.05
C GLU A 83 -1.23 11.57 -1.92
N ARG A 84 0.02 11.11 -2.06
CA ARG A 84 0.36 9.70 -1.89
C ARG A 84 0.15 9.22 -0.45
N MET A 85 0.48 10.05 0.53
CA MET A 85 0.21 9.74 1.93
C MET A 85 -1.29 9.75 2.22
N ASP A 86 -2.03 10.65 1.61
CA ASP A 86 -3.49 10.70 1.73
C ASP A 86 -4.12 9.42 1.19
N ASP A 87 -3.60 8.89 0.07
CA ASP A 87 -4.08 7.63 -0.50
C ASP A 87 -3.86 6.47 0.48
N LEU A 88 -2.70 6.40 1.09
CA LEU A 88 -2.39 5.37 2.07
C LEU A 88 -3.33 5.46 3.28
N ARG A 89 -3.55 6.67 3.79
CA ARG A 89 -4.51 6.89 4.89
C ARG A 89 -5.93 6.51 4.49
N ALA A 90 -6.33 6.87 3.26
CA ALA A 90 -7.67 6.53 2.77
C ALA A 90 -7.90 5.02 2.75
N VAL A 91 -6.90 4.26 2.32
CA VAL A 91 -6.97 2.80 2.35
C VAL A 91 -7.06 2.29 3.79
N MET A 92 -6.23 2.80 4.69
CA MET A 92 -6.27 2.41 6.10
C MET A 92 -7.65 2.73 6.72
N ASP A 93 -8.19 3.91 6.44
CA ASP A 93 -9.50 4.31 6.95
C ASP A 93 -10.61 3.42 6.39
N ALA A 94 -10.53 3.05 5.12
CA ALA A 94 -11.54 2.18 4.48
C ALA A 94 -11.62 0.78 5.12
N VAL A 95 -10.52 0.32 5.70
CA VAL A 95 -10.46 -1.00 6.36
C VAL A 95 -10.49 -0.89 7.90
N ASP A 96 -10.80 0.28 8.42
CA ASP A 96 -10.84 0.59 9.85
C ASP A 96 -9.52 0.27 10.57
N SER A 97 -8.40 0.50 9.90
CA SER A 97 -7.08 0.32 10.49
C SER A 97 -6.63 1.63 11.14
N GLN A 98 -6.62 1.65 12.46
CA GLN A 98 -6.14 2.82 13.21
C GLN A 98 -4.62 2.91 13.18
N ARG A 99 -3.95 1.76 13.25
CA ARG A 99 -2.49 1.66 13.26
C ARG A 99 -2.08 0.40 12.51
N ALA A 100 -1.02 0.49 11.74
CA ALA A 100 -0.54 -0.63 10.94
C ALA A 100 0.98 -0.67 10.93
N ALA A 101 1.52 -1.87 10.75
CA ALA A 101 2.89 -2.01 10.28
C ALA A 101 2.88 -1.63 8.79
N VAL A 102 3.86 -0.85 8.37
CA VAL A 102 3.97 -0.38 6.99
C VAL A 102 5.22 -0.98 6.38
N PHE A 103 5.04 -1.74 5.32
CA PHE A 103 6.12 -2.43 4.62
C PHE A 103 6.19 -1.89 3.18
N GLY A 104 7.24 -1.14 2.89
CA GLY A 104 7.45 -0.56 1.56
C GLY A 104 8.64 -1.16 0.85
N VAL A 105 8.50 -1.37 -0.46
CA VAL A 105 9.59 -1.84 -1.32
C VAL A 105 9.94 -0.77 -2.34
N SER A 106 11.24 -0.62 -2.64
CA SER A 106 11.74 0.36 -3.60
C SER A 106 11.22 1.77 -3.25
N GLU A 107 10.62 2.51 -4.18
CA GLU A 107 10.06 3.83 -3.88
C GLU A 107 8.91 3.80 -2.88
N GLY A 108 8.23 2.65 -2.75
CA GLY A 108 7.23 2.44 -1.72
C GLY A 108 7.81 2.51 -0.32
N GLY A 109 9.07 2.10 -0.16
CA GLY A 109 9.78 2.25 1.10
C GLY A 109 10.08 3.70 1.43
N ASN A 110 10.42 4.49 0.43
CA ASN A 110 10.66 5.93 0.61
C ASN A 110 9.39 6.63 1.10
N LEU A 111 8.25 6.33 0.48
CA LEU A 111 6.96 6.85 0.92
C LEU A 111 6.61 6.37 2.32
N SER A 112 6.89 5.11 2.63
CA SER A 112 6.62 4.51 3.93
C SER A 112 7.41 5.18 5.05
N MET A 113 8.67 5.54 4.80
CA MET A 113 9.49 6.30 5.75
C MET A 113 8.87 7.67 6.03
N LEU A 114 8.46 8.37 4.99
CA LEU A 114 7.83 9.68 5.13
C LEU A 114 6.50 9.56 5.88
N PHE A 115 5.70 8.54 5.55
CA PHE A 115 4.43 8.29 6.23
C PHE A 115 4.64 8.02 7.73
N ALA A 116 5.61 7.16 8.07
CA ALA A 116 5.89 6.83 9.47
C ALA A 116 6.35 8.06 10.25
N ALA A 117 7.15 8.93 9.62
CA ALA A 117 7.63 10.16 10.25
C ALA A 117 6.50 11.19 10.40
N THR A 118 5.59 11.25 9.44
CA THR A 118 4.49 12.23 9.43
C THR A 118 3.33 11.78 10.31
N TYR A 119 3.03 10.48 10.32
CA TYR A 119 1.90 9.89 11.03
C TYR A 119 2.35 8.79 11.99
N PRO A 120 3.19 9.11 12.99
CA PRO A 120 3.69 8.08 13.91
C PRO A 120 2.58 7.41 14.71
N ALA A 121 1.47 8.11 14.98
CA ALA A 121 0.32 7.53 15.68
C ALA A 121 -0.40 6.46 14.85
N ARG A 122 -0.21 6.43 13.54
CA ARG A 122 -0.81 5.46 12.63
C ARG A 122 0.14 4.32 12.26
N THR A 123 1.39 4.34 12.74
CA THR A 123 2.44 3.40 12.34
C THR A 123 2.92 2.62 13.54
N VAL A 124 2.72 1.29 13.50
CA VAL A 124 3.20 0.38 14.55
C VAL A 124 4.67 0.04 14.33
N ALA A 125 5.03 -0.20 13.07
CA ALA A 125 6.37 -0.61 12.68
C ALA A 125 6.61 -0.20 11.23
N LEU A 126 7.86 -0.07 10.85
CA LEU A 126 8.27 0.26 9.50
C LEU A 126 9.26 -0.78 9.01
N VAL A 127 8.97 -1.38 7.85
CA VAL A 127 9.88 -2.29 7.16
C VAL A 127 10.11 -1.75 5.76
N THR A 128 11.36 -1.69 5.34
CA THR A 128 11.71 -1.25 3.98
C THR A 128 12.66 -2.23 3.34
N ALA A 129 12.50 -2.42 2.03
CA ALA A 129 13.37 -3.28 1.25
C ALA A 129 13.74 -2.58 -0.06
N GLY A 130 15.04 -2.51 -0.34
CA GLY A 130 15.53 -1.87 -1.57
C GLY A 130 15.21 -0.38 -1.66
N SER A 131 15.25 0.31 -0.52
CA SER A 131 14.82 1.70 -0.40
C SER A 131 15.94 2.56 0.19
N PHE A 132 15.76 3.89 0.07
CA PHE A 132 16.71 4.85 0.62
C PHE A 132 15.95 6.10 1.09
N ALA A 133 16.44 6.73 2.15
CA ALA A 133 15.82 7.95 2.67
C ALA A 133 16.17 9.18 1.84
N LYS A 134 17.36 9.19 1.25
CA LYS A 134 17.86 10.30 0.44
C LYS A 134 18.68 9.77 -0.72
N ARG A 135 18.41 10.31 -1.89
CA ARG A 135 19.20 10.01 -3.07
C ARG A 135 20.46 10.88 -3.08
N VAL A 136 21.57 10.25 -3.29
CA VAL A 136 22.87 10.94 -3.37
C VAL A 136 23.20 11.26 -4.82
#